data_e52239d6d91ae0ee7caffd9d36261086
#
_entry.id   e52239d6d91ae0ee7caffd9d36261086
#
_cell.length_a   1.000
_cell.length_b   1.000
_cell.length_c   1.000
_cell.angle_alpha   90.00
_cell.angle_beta   90.00
_cell.angle_gamma   90.00
#
_symmetry.space_group_name_H-M   'P 1'
#
loop_
_entity.id
_entity.type
_entity.pdbx_description
1 polymer ?
#
loop_
_entity_poly.entity_id
_entity_poly.type
_entity_poly.pdbx_seq_one_letter_code
_entity_poly.pdbx_strand_id
1 'polypeptide(L)'
;MKVLSVEHVKSLIEQSAGQEIKIPASSFLSRKAVEFIRNNHIHVNQESTEEKKEEKKEYMTSLSGKEMVVKTHPRIVFRGKLDTFQAEILKTQILAEKYGDDELLRNLEELLGYCRNILTAEVLDKPTGECLLFGMKEDELRCVSHHPKTYIGVGHVPPDFHMGEICIELNLLRAKSR
;
A
#
# COMPACT_ATOMS: atom_id res chain seq x y z
N MET A 1 -8.05 6.61 24.68
CA MET A 1 -8.96 7.51 23.94
C MET A 1 -10.18 7.74 24.83
N LYS A 2 -10.46 8.97 25.27
CA LYS A 2 -11.56 9.31 26.20
C LYS A 2 -12.66 10.05 25.43
N VAL A 3 -13.91 9.60 25.55
CA VAL A 3 -15.07 10.29 24.96
C VAL A 3 -15.67 11.22 26.02
N LEU A 4 -15.77 12.51 25.72
CA LEU A 4 -16.33 13.51 26.58
C LEU A 4 -17.84 13.64 26.36
N SER A 5 -18.62 13.43 27.42
CA SER A 5 -20.08 13.62 27.45
C SER A 5 -20.44 15.11 27.70
N VAL A 6 -21.72 15.44 27.59
CA VAL A 6 -22.23 16.78 27.92
C VAL A 6 -21.90 17.18 29.37
N GLU A 7 -21.95 16.22 30.29
CA GLU A 7 -21.64 16.48 31.73
C GLU A 7 -20.17 16.84 31.92
N HIS A 8 -19.26 16.16 31.22
CA HIS A 8 -17.84 16.54 31.22
C HIS A 8 -17.61 17.95 30.68
N VAL A 9 -18.32 18.33 29.62
CA VAL A 9 -18.23 19.68 29.04
C VAL A 9 -18.72 20.73 30.05
N LYS A 10 -19.85 20.48 30.74
CA LYS A 10 -20.38 21.38 31.76
C LYS A 10 -19.38 21.56 32.91
N SER A 11 -18.78 20.47 33.40
CA SER A 11 -17.78 20.58 34.47
C SER A 11 -16.52 21.34 34.02
N LEU A 12 -16.13 21.26 32.76
CA LEU A 12 -15.02 22.04 32.21
C LEU A 12 -15.36 23.55 32.12
N ILE A 13 -16.61 23.89 31.82
CA ILE A 13 -17.09 25.29 31.80
C ILE A 13 -17.08 25.88 33.22
N GLU A 14 -17.52 25.11 34.20
CA GLU A 14 -17.53 25.54 35.63
C GLU A 14 -16.10 25.78 36.15
N GLN A 15 -15.11 25.06 35.63
CA GLN A 15 -13.70 25.21 35.99
C GLN A 15 -12.98 26.35 35.23
N SER A 16 -13.49 26.74 34.07
CA SER A 16 -12.96 27.83 33.26
C SER A 16 -13.84 29.07 33.47
N ALA A 17 -13.30 30.15 34.00
CA ALA A 17 -14.01 31.40 34.28
C ALA A 17 -14.52 32.15 33.01
N GLY A 18 -14.89 31.43 31.93
CA GLY A 18 -15.31 32.02 30.65
C GLY A 18 -15.93 31.03 29.68
N GLN A 19 -16.36 31.53 28.51
CA GLN A 19 -16.96 30.74 27.42
C GLN A 19 -15.92 29.90 26.61
N GLU A 20 -14.71 29.76 27.10
CA GLU A 20 -13.63 29.02 26.43
C GLU A 20 -13.23 27.80 27.27
N ILE A 21 -13.34 26.63 26.69
CA ILE A 21 -12.92 25.37 27.34
C ILE A 21 -11.73 24.74 26.60
N LYS A 22 -10.78 24.24 27.39
CA LYS A 22 -9.63 23.47 26.86
C LYS A 22 -9.94 21.98 26.92
N ILE A 23 -9.81 21.32 25.79
CA ILE A 23 -10.03 19.87 25.67
C ILE A 23 -8.70 19.20 25.38
N PRO A 24 -8.32 18.12 26.11
CA PRO A 24 -7.10 17.38 25.83
C PRO A 24 -7.09 16.79 24.39
N ALA A 25 -5.97 16.84 23.70
CA ALA A 25 -5.81 16.41 22.31
C ALA A 25 -6.25 14.95 22.04
N SER A 26 -6.16 14.07 23.05
CA SER A 26 -6.54 12.66 22.95
C SER A 26 -8.03 12.38 23.21
N SER A 27 -8.86 13.43 23.33
CA SER A 27 -10.28 13.33 23.70
C SER A 27 -11.18 13.62 22.50
N PHE A 28 -12.31 12.90 22.42
CA PHE A 28 -13.36 13.11 21.41
C PHE A 28 -14.65 13.57 22.10
N LEU A 29 -15.35 14.50 21.48
CA LEU A 29 -16.66 14.95 21.96
C LEU A 29 -17.75 13.99 21.46
N SER A 30 -18.67 13.61 22.35
CA SER A 30 -19.88 12.91 21.94
C SER A 30 -20.76 13.83 21.07
N ARG A 31 -21.62 13.25 20.21
CA ARG A 31 -22.53 14.02 19.34
C ARG A 31 -23.38 15.04 20.13
N LYS A 32 -23.91 14.62 21.29
CA LYS A 32 -24.67 15.48 22.17
C LYS A 32 -23.82 16.62 22.79
N ALA A 33 -22.53 16.35 23.09
CA ALA A 33 -21.61 17.35 23.58
C ALA A 33 -21.28 18.42 22.52
N VAL A 34 -21.13 18.01 21.25
CA VAL A 34 -20.94 18.93 20.12
C VAL A 34 -22.16 19.83 19.93
N GLU A 35 -23.39 19.28 19.96
CA GLU A 35 -24.63 20.05 19.88
C GLU A 35 -24.76 21.05 21.02
N PHE A 36 -24.43 20.62 22.28
CA PHE A 36 -24.45 21.48 23.45
C PHE A 36 -23.47 22.66 23.34
N ILE A 37 -22.23 22.39 22.90
CA ILE A 37 -21.20 23.42 22.67
C ILE A 37 -21.67 24.44 21.62
N ARG A 38 -22.23 23.95 20.50
CA ARG A 38 -22.74 24.81 19.42
C ARG A 38 -23.89 25.69 19.86
N ASN A 39 -24.87 25.11 20.56
CA ASN A 39 -26.07 25.84 21.03
C ASN A 39 -25.76 26.87 22.08
N ASN A 40 -24.69 26.72 22.87
CA ASN A 40 -24.29 27.64 23.93
C ASN A 40 -23.12 28.55 23.49
N HIS A 41 -22.72 28.57 22.22
CA HIS A 41 -21.64 29.40 21.67
C HIS A 41 -20.32 29.29 22.45
N ILE A 42 -19.95 28.06 22.89
CA ILE A 42 -18.76 27.81 23.69
C ILE A 42 -17.57 27.65 22.72
N HIS A 43 -16.51 28.42 22.98
CA HIS A 43 -15.25 28.28 22.23
C HIS A 43 -14.45 27.09 22.79
N VAL A 44 -14.09 26.15 21.91
CA VAL A 44 -13.30 24.96 22.25
C VAL A 44 -11.88 25.16 21.73
N ASN A 45 -10.93 25.28 22.64
CA ASN A 45 -9.51 25.15 22.35
C ASN A 45 -9.09 23.71 22.62
N GLN A 46 -8.84 22.98 21.55
CA GLN A 46 -8.22 21.66 21.69
C GLN A 46 -6.73 21.86 21.89
N GLU A 47 -6.20 21.43 23.03
CA GLU A 47 -4.76 21.40 23.24
C GLU A 47 -4.17 20.54 22.10
N SER A 48 -3.57 21.19 21.11
CA SER A 48 -2.71 20.48 20.18
C SER A 48 -1.58 19.90 21.04
N THR A 49 -1.49 18.59 21.15
CA THR A 49 -0.20 17.99 21.39
C THR A 49 0.65 18.42 20.20
N GLU A 50 1.37 19.50 20.33
CA GLU A 50 2.58 19.72 19.55
C GLU A 50 3.58 18.62 19.95
N GLU A 51 3.29 17.35 19.59
CA GLU A 51 4.37 16.50 19.13
C GLU A 51 5.00 17.34 18.02
N LYS A 52 6.17 17.94 18.25
CA LYS A 52 7.02 18.48 17.19
C LYS A 52 7.07 17.38 16.13
N LYS A 53 6.20 17.48 15.10
CA LYS A 53 6.39 16.77 13.86
C LYS A 53 7.71 17.33 13.37
N GLU A 54 8.81 16.62 13.65
CA GLU A 54 10.06 16.89 12.96
C GLU A 54 9.69 17.00 11.51
N GLU A 55 9.96 18.17 10.94
CA GLU A 55 9.58 18.50 9.58
C GLU A 55 10.18 17.41 8.68
N LYS A 56 9.32 16.57 8.12
CA LYS A 56 9.72 15.38 7.37
C LYS A 56 10.56 15.84 6.19
N LYS A 57 11.87 15.67 6.29
CA LYS A 57 12.78 16.04 5.21
C LYS A 57 12.37 15.31 3.94
N GLU A 58 12.33 16.01 2.81
CA GLU A 58 11.81 15.50 1.53
C GLU A 58 12.50 14.19 1.06
N TYR A 59 13.78 14.05 1.39
CA TYR A 59 14.57 12.85 1.05
C TYR A 59 14.33 11.65 1.99
N MET A 60 13.47 11.79 3.01
CA MET A 60 13.13 10.73 3.97
C MET A 60 11.72 10.19 3.76
N THR A 61 11.52 8.94 4.13
CA THR A 61 10.23 8.25 4.11
C THR A 61 10.11 7.28 5.28
N SER A 62 8.87 6.92 5.64
CA SER A 62 8.65 5.92 6.68
C SER A 62 8.95 4.51 6.12
N LEU A 63 9.77 3.76 6.84
CA LEU A 63 10.03 2.36 6.56
C LEU A 63 8.94 1.47 7.18
N SER A 64 8.74 1.62 8.51
CA SER A 64 7.71 0.90 9.26
C SER A 64 7.32 1.76 10.47
N GLY A 65 6.01 2.03 10.64
CA GLY A 65 5.53 2.80 11.78
C GLY A 65 6.22 4.16 11.96
N LYS A 66 7.08 4.28 13.00
CA LYS A 66 7.80 5.51 13.35
C LYS A 66 9.22 5.60 12.75
N GLU A 67 9.71 4.52 12.17
CA GLU A 67 11.08 4.49 11.64
C GLU A 67 11.16 5.26 10.33
N MET A 68 12.02 6.30 10.32
CA MET A 68 12.27 7.13 9.15
C MET A 68 13.62 6.78 8.52
N VAL A 69 13.60 6.53 7.20
CA VAL A 69 14.81 6.19 6.43
C VAL A 69 14.93 7.09 5.20
N VAL A 70 16.11 7.14 4.62
CA VAL A 70 16.31 7.82 3.33
C VAL A 70 15.58 7.08 2.20
N LYS A 71 15.07 7.81 1.21
CA LYS A 71 14.37 7.22 0.06
C LYS A 71 15.22 6.23 -0.75
N THR A 72 16.56 6.30 -0.59
CA THR A 72 17.52 5.37 -1.21
C THR A 72 17.76 4.10 -0.38
N HIS A 73 17.07 3.93 0.75
CA HIS A 73 17.16 2.72 1.56
C HIS A 73 16.76 1.49 0.71
N PRO A 74 17.48 0.35 0.77
CA PRO A 74 17.22 -0.81 -0.10
C PRO A 74 15.78 -1.30 -0.10
N ARG A 75 15.12 -1.35 1.06
CA ARG A 75 13.70 -1.74 1.18
C ARG A 75 12.77 -0.75 0.48
N ILE A 76 13.04 0.55 0.55
CA ILE A 76 12.25 1.56 -0.16
C ILE A 76 12.46 1.48 -1.67
N VAL A 77 13.69 1.25 -2.11
CA VAL A 77 14.00 1.01 -3.54
C VAL A 77 13.30 -0.25 -4.04
N PHE A 78 13.30 -1.33 -3.25
CA PHE A 78 12.57 -2.55 -3.57
C PHE A 78 11.07 -2.31 -3.72
N ARG A 79 10.43 -1.60 -2.77
CA ARG A 79 9.01 -1.22 -2.86
C ARG A 79 8.72 -0.45 -4.16
N GLY A 80 9.56 0.54 -4.49
CA GLY A 80 9.40 1.32 -5.71
C GLY A 80 9.55 0.50 -7.00
N LYS A 81 10.49 -0.46 -7.02
CA LYS A 81 10.61 -1.39 -8.15
C LYS A 81 9.38 -2.30 -8.27
N LEU A 82 8.88 -2.80 -7.13
CA LEU A 82 7.70 -3.66 -7.11
C LEU A 82 6.44 -2.89 -7.53
N ASP A 83 6.28 -1.64 -7.11
CA ASP A 83 5.18 -0.76 -7.57
C ASP A 83 5.24 -0.52 -9.08
N THR A 84 6.45 -0.24 -9.61
CA THR A 84 6.64 -0.08 -11.06
C THR A 84 6.28 -1.36 -11.81
N PHE A 85 6.69 -2.51 -11.30
CA PHE A 85 6.37 -3.81 -11.90
C PHE A 85 4.87 -4.09 -11.89
N GLN A 86 4.16 -3.80 -10.80
CA GLN A 86 2.71 -3.91 -10.72
C GLN A 86 2.00 -2.99 -11.73
N ALA A 87 2.48 -1.76 -11.91
CA ALA A 87 1.92 -0.84 -12.90
C ALA A 87 2.06 -1.38 -14.33
N GLU A 88 3.18 -2.01 -14.66
CA GLU A 88 3.36 -2.66 -15.98
C GLU A 88 2.47 -3.90 -16.14
N ILE A 89 2.24 -4.69 -15.08
CA ILE A 89 1.27 -5.80 -15.13
C ILE A 89 -0.11 -5.26 -15.47
N LEU A 90 -0.58 -4.20 -14.79
CA LEU A 90 -1.88 -3.57 -15.07
C LEU A 90 -1.99 -3.08 -16.53
N LYS A 91 -0.94 -2.48 -17.07
CA LYS A 91 -0.88 -2.07 -18.48
C LYS A 91 -1.01 -3.29 -19.41
N THR A 92 -0.32 -4.38 -19.09
CA THR A 92 -0.37 -5.62 -19.91
C THR A 92 -1.75 -6.29 -19.80
N GLN A 93 -2.44 -6.20 -18.67
CA GLN A 93 -3.81 -6.68 -18.52
C GLN A 93 -4.78 -5.97 -19.47
N ILE A 94 -4.65 -4.64 -19.62
CA ILE A 94 -5.47 -3.87 -20.58
C ILE A 94 -5.25 -4.37 -22.02
N LEU A 95 -4.03 -4.74 -22.36
CA LEU A 95 -3.74 -5.32 -23.68
C LEU A 95 -4.32 -6.74 -23.83
N ALA A 96 -4.17 -7.59 -22.80
CA ALA A 96 -4.76 -8.93 -22.81
C ALA A 96 -6.30 -8.87 -23.01
N GLU A 97 -6.97 -7.95 -22.30
CA GLU A 97 -8.41 -7.69 -22.47
C GLU A 97 -8.73 -7.23 -23.90
N LYS A 98 -7.97 -6.27 -24.45
CA LYS A 98 -8.13 -5.77 -25.82
C LYS A 98 -8.01 -6.87 -26.89
N TYR A 99 -7.14 -7.85 -26.66
CA TYR A 99 -6.94 -8.99 -27.56
C TYR A 99 -7.87 -10.18 -27.28
N GLY A 100 -8.69 -10.10 -26.22
CA GLY A 100 -9.60 -11.18 -25.82
C GLY A 100 -8.90 -12.42 -25.29
N ASP A 101 -7.72 -12.26 -24.70
CA ASP A 101 -6.93 -13.36 -24.12
C ASP A 101 -7.26 -13.50 -22.61
N ASP A 102 -8.37 -14.16 -22.32
CA ASP A 102 -8.87 -14.38 -20.96
C ASP A 102 -7.93 -15.24 -20.10
N GLU A 103 -7.16 -16.13 -20.72
CA GLU A 103 -6.20 -16.97 -19.99
C GLU A 103 -5.01 -16.11 -19.52
N LEU A 104 -4.46 -15.31 -20.41
CA LEU A 104 -3.38 -14.39 -20.08
C LEU A 104 -3.85 -13.36 -19.03
N LEU A 105 -5.08 -12.85 -19.15
CA LEU A 105 -5.64 -11.90 -18.19
C LEU A 105 -5.71 -12.51 -16.78
N ARG A 106 -6.19 -13.75 -16.65
CA ARG A 106 -6.21 -14.47 -15.35
C ARG A 106 -4.80 -14.69 -14.81
N ASN A 107 -3.86 -15.07 -15.64
CA ASN A 107 -2.48 -15.29 -15.23
C ASN A 107 -1.81 -13.99 -14.73
N LEU A 108 -2.06 -12.88 -15.40
CA LEU A 108 -1.57 -11.56 -14.99
C LEU A 108 -2.22 -11.09 -13.68
N GLU A 109 -3.51 -11.39 -13.44
CA GLU A 109 -4.17 -11.08 -12.17
C GLU A 109 -3.57 -11.87 -11.01
N GLU A 110 -3.29 -13.15 -11.22
CA GLU A 110 -2.62 -13.99 -10.21
C GLU A 110 -1.21 -13.47 -9.90
N LEU A 111 -0.44 -13.10 -10.93
CA LEU A 111 0.88 -12.48 -10.77
C LEU A 111 0.81 -11.16 -9.99
N LEU A 112 -0.17 -10.30 -10.30
CA LEU A 112 -0.41 -9.05 -9.60
C LEU A 112 -0.74 -9.29 -8.12
N GLY A 113 -1.60 -10.27 -7.83
CA GLY A 113 -1.93 -10.70 -6.48
C GLY A 113 -0.70 -11.18 -5.71
N TYR A 114 0.15 -11.96 -6.36
CA TYR A 114 1.43 -12.42 -5.79
C TYR A 114 2.35 -11.23 -5.43
N CYS A 115 2.51 -10.26 -6.32
CA CYS A 115 3.30 -9.05 -6.06
C CYS A 115 2.75 -8.21 -4.89
N ARG A 116 1.42 -8.10 -4.78
CA ARG A 116 0.75 -7.41 -3.65
C ARG A 116 1.00 -8.11 -2.32
N ASN A 117 1.00 -9.44 -2.31
CA ASN A 117 1.31 -10.24 -1.13
C ASN A 117 2.76 -10.02 -0.68
N ILE A 118 3.72 -10.00 -1.62
CA ILE A 118 5.12 -9.69 -1.32
C ILE A 118 5.25 -8.28 -0.71
N LEU A 119 4.61 -7.28 -1.30
CA LEU A 119 4.64 -5.91 -0.80
C LEU A 119 4.04 -5.80 0.60
N THR A 120 2.92 -6.48 0.83
CA THR A 120 2.26 -6.51 2.14
C THR A 120 3.14 -7.16 3.20
N ALA A 121 3.76 -8.30 2.88
CA ALA A 121 4.67 -9.01 3.78
C ALA A 121 5.89 -8.14 4.12
N GLU A 122 6.46 -7.46 3.13
CA GLU A 122 7.58 -6.55 3.30
C GLU A 122 7.23 -5.36 4.19
N VAL A 123 6.09 -4.70 3.96
CA VAL A 123 5.63 -3.54 4.76
C VAL A 123 5.32 -3.94 6.19
N LEU A 124 4.75 -5.13 6.41
CA LEU A 124 4.39 -5.64 7.73
C LEU A 124 5.56 -6.33 8.45
N ASP A 125 6.71 -6.46 7.78
CA ASP A 125 7.88 -7.19 8.28
C ASP A 125 7.55 -8.64 8.68
N LYS A 126 6.81 -9.33 7.79
CA LYS A 126 6.33 -10.71 7.97
C LYS A 126 6.78 -11.58 6.81
N PRO A 127 6.94 -12.88 7.02
CA PRO A 127 7.18 -13.81 5.91
C PRO A 127 5.97 -13.83 4.96
N THR A 128 6.21 -14.04 3.67
CA THR A 128 5.16 -14.14 2.64
C THR A 128 4.24 -15.36 2.80
N GLY A 129 4.65 -16.33 3.63
CA GLY A 129 3.99 -17.63 3.70
C GLY A 129 4.24 -18.49 2.45
N GLU A 130 3.64 -19.68 2.41
CA GLU A 130 3.64 -20.50 1.19
C GLU A 130 2.65 -19.87 0.19
N CYS A 131 3.20 -19.36 -0.91
CA CYS A 131 2.39 -18.85 -2.02
C CYS A 131 2.60 -19.74 -3.24
N LEU A 132 1.50 -20.15 -3.86
CA LEU A 132 1.53 -20.74 -5.18
C LEU A 132 1.41 -19.63 -6.22
N LEU A 133 2.09 -19.80 -7.35
CA LEU A 133 1.92 -18.98 -8.52
C LEU A 133 1.68 -19.90 -9.72
N PHE A 134 0.58 -19.72 -10.43
CA PHE A 134 0.11 -20.63 -11.50
C PHE A 134 -0.06 -22.08 -11.02
N GLY A 135 -0.50 -22.26 -9.77
CA GLY A 135 -0.66 -23.55 -9.13
C GLY A 135 0.65 -24.27 -8.76
N MET A 136 1.80 -23.64 -8.98
CA MET A 136 3.13 -24.21 -8.75
C MET A 136 3.81 -23.59 -7.52
N LYS A 137 4.59 -24.41 -6.82
CA LYS A 137 5.52 -23.96 -5.77
C LYS A 137 6.77 -23.34 -6.39
N GLU A 138 7.55 -22.63 -5.58
CA GLU A 138 8.77 -21.95 -6.02
C GLU A 138 9.75 -22.88 -6.76
N ASP A 139 10.00 -24.07 -6.24
CA ASP A 139 10.90 -25.04 -6.86
C ASP A 139 10.39 -25.53 -8.21
N GLU A 140 9.08 -25.74 -8.35
CA GLU A 140 8.44 -26.13 -9.60
C GLU A 140 8.52 -25.00 -10.63
N LEU A 141 8.19 -23.76 -10.23
CA LEU A 141 8.34 -22.57 -11.07
C LEU A 141 9.78 -22.40 -11.56
N ARG A 142 10.73 -22.62 -10.68
CA ARG A 142 12.15 -22.57 -11.02
C ARG A 142 12.51 -23.64 -12.06
N CYS A 143 12.06 -24.87 -11.87
CA CYS A 143 12.30 -25.94 -12.84
C CYS A 143 11.70 -25.63 -14.22
N VAL A 144 10.43 -25.20 -14.25
CA VAL A 144 9.73 -24.86 -15.50
C VAL A 144 10.42 -23.69 -16.22
N SER A 145 10.76 -22.63 -15.49
CA SER A 145 11.37 -21.43 -16.07
C SER A 145 12.80 -21.66 -16.59
N HIS A 146 13.55 -22.58 -15.98
CA HIS A 146 14.90 -22.92 -16.41
C HIS A 146 14.94 -23.94 -17.55
N HIS A 147 13.90 -24.76 -17.70
CA HIS A 147 13.82 -25.82 -18.71
C HIS A 147 12.53 -25.75 -19.54
N PRO A 148 12.19 -24.58 -20.14
CA PRO A 148 10.91 -24.36 -20.82
C PRO A 148 10.67 -25.37 -21.96
N LYS A 149 11.71 -25.76 -22.70
CA LYS A 149 11.59 -26.77 -23.75
C LYS A 149 11.09 -28.12 -23.23
N THR A 150 11.51 -28.51 -22.02
CA THR A 150 11.13 -29.79 -21.41
C THR A 150 9.70 -29.76 -20.86
N TYR A 151 9.31 -28.66 -20.21
CA TYR A 151 8.05 -28.56 -19.47
C TYR A 151 6.90 -27.98 -20.30
N ILE A 152 7.17 -27.05 -21.21
CA ILE A 152 6.17 -26.36 -22.03
C ILE A 152 6.37 -26.58 -23.55
N GLY A 153 7.36 -27.37 -23.97
CA GLY A 153 7.61 -27.66 -25.36
C GLY A 153 8.17 -26.50 -26.20
N VAL A 154 8.38 -25.34 -25.58
CA VAL A 154 8.84 -24.12 -26.26
C VAL A 154 10.31 -23.85 -25.96
N GLY A 155 11.15 -23.75 -26.99
CA GLY A 155 12.55 -23.35 -26.83
C GLY A 155 12.71 -21.84 -26.65
N HIS A 156 13.94 -21.41 -26.37
CA HIS A 156 14.26 -19.99 -26.31
C HIS A 156 14.10 -19.33 -27.68
N VAL A 157 13.21 -18.35 -27.76
CA VAL A 157 13.00 -17.52 -28.96
C VAL A 157 13.44 -16.09 -28.61
N PRO A 158 14.41 -15.50 -29.32
CA PRO A 158 14.78 -14.11 -29.11
C PRO A 158 13.60 -13.19 -29.44
N PRO A 159 13.33 -12.14 -28.63
CA PRO A 159 12.25 -11.22 -28.92
C PRO A 159 12.45 -10.50 -30.25
N ASP A 160 11.38 -10.41 -31.04
CA ASP A 160 11.32 -9.69 -32.30
C ASP A 160 10.04 -8.85 -32.37
N PHE A 161 10.10 -7.67 -32.98
CA PHE A 161 8.95 -6.74 -32.99
C PHE A 161 7.75 -7.26 -33.79
N HIS A 162 7.95 -8.21 -34.70
CA HIS A 162 6.89 -8.88 -35.46
C HIS A 162 6.03 -9.82 -34.59
N MET A 163 6.49 -10.15 -33.36
CA MET A 163 5.72 -11.00 -32.45
C MET A 163 4.46 -10.30 -31.90
N GLY A 164 4.30 -9.01 -32.18
CA GLY A 164 3.15 -8.22 -31.79
C GLY A 164 3.31 -7.56 -30.41
N GLU A 165 2.46 -6.59 -30.16
CA GLU A 165 2.50 -5.69 -29.01
C GLU A 165 2.50 -6.44 -27.67
N ILE A 166 1.62 -7.42 -27.51
CA ILE A 166 1.46 -8.18 -26.28
C ILE A 166 2.71 -8.99 -25.91
N CYS A 167 3.38 -9.59 -26.89
CA CYS A 167 4.62 -10.34 -26.67
C CYS A 167 5.77 -9.43 -26.26
N ILE A 168 5.81 -8.22 -26.80
CA ILE A 168 6.81 -7.22 -26.41
C ILE A 168 6.58 -6.73 -25.00
N GLU A 169 5.33 -6.47 -24.60
CA GLU A 169 5.00 -6.07 -23.20
C GLU A 169 5.31 -7.21 -22.22
N LEU A 170 5.01 -8.46 -22.54
CA LEU A 170 5.41 -9.61 -21.70
C LEU A 170 6.93 -9.73 -21.57
N ASN A 171 7.68 -9.45 -22.63
CA ASN A 171 9.13 -9.42 -22.56
C ASN A 171 9.64 -8.25 -21.69
N LEU A 172 8.96 -7.11 -21.70
CA LEU A 172 9.25 -5.99 -20.80
C LEU A 172 9.00 -6.36 -19.34
N LEU A 173 7.87 -7.01 -19.03
CA LEU A 173 7.61 -7.55 -17.70
C LEU A 173 8.72 -8.50 -17.24
N ARG A 174 9.10 -9.45 -18.08
CA ARG A 174 10.22 -10.37 -17.81
C ARG A 174 11.53 -9.63 -17.51
N ALA A 175 11.83 -8.56 -18.24
CA ALA A 175 13.05 -7.78 -18.03
C ALA A 175 13.00 -6.98 -16.71
N LYS A 176 11.82 -6.45 -16.33
CA LYS A 176 11.63 -5.66 -15.11
C LYS A 176 11.54 -6.51 -13.84
N SER A 177 11.26 -7.80 -13.95
CA SER A 177 11.24 -8.72 -12.80
C SER A 177 12.64 -9.06 -12.25
N ARG A 178 13.71 -8.61 -12.91
CA ARG A 178 15.11 -8.79 -12.51
C ARG A 178 15.64 -7.54 -11.80
#